data_1ac369fbe9d4e7900c0d706a73eb52dd
#
_entry.id   1ac369fbe9d4e7900c0d706a73eb52dd
#
_cell.length_a   1.000
_cell.length_b   1.000
_cell.length_c   1.000
_cell.angle_alpha   90.00
_cell.angle_beta   90.00
_cell.angle_gamma   90.00
#
_symmetry.space_group_name_H-M   'P 1'
#
loop_
_entity.id
_entity.type
_entity.pdbx_description
1 polymer ?
#
loop_
_entity_poly.entity_id
_entity_poly.type
_entity_poly.pdbx_seq_one_letter_code
_entity_poly.pdbx_strand_id
1 'polypeptide(L)'
;MNHYNTPFYKFIWHKDPDGSLLDKEVVAVEVLNLLRPIVANAVWIAFIALALHDSPPGSALTNEQLKSFCQETRRFYPFFPFTVAKVREDFTWQGYEFEKDTLTLLDLYGTNHHPEEWEDPDTFIGTRFVDSKQRPFSFIPQGGGDVDTGHRCAGEWMTLLILQETVDFLMNKISYQLPEQDLSYSLTEIPSLPKSRIRMRDVRFNTSDGLNPAT
;
A
#
# COMPACT_ATOMS: atom_id res chain seq x y z
N MET A 1 3.02 0.34 -31.07
CA MET A 1 1.97 0.63 -30.06
C MET A 1 1.10 1.77 -30.56
N ASN A 2 -0.21 1.61 -30.51
CA ASN A 2 -1.12 2.64 -30.98
C ASN A 2 -1.25 3.71 -29.88
N HIS A 3 -0.60 4.86 -30.05
CA HIS A 3 -0.52 5.95 -29.05
C HIS A 3 -1.90 6.48 -28.60
N TYR A 4 -2.94 6.27 -29.43
CA TYR A 4 -4.31 6.72 -29.18
C TYR A 4 -5.03 6.00 -28.03
N ASN A 5 -4.46 4.95 -27.46
CA ASN A 5 -5.09 4.13 -26.42
C ASN A 5 -4.35 4.17 -25.05
N THR A 6 -3.42 5.12 -24.90
CA THR A 6 -2.73 5.32 -23.61
C THR A 6 -3.58 6.15 -22.65
N PRO A 7 -3.48 5.94 -21.33
CA PRO A 7 -4.15 6.79 -20.35
C PRO A 7 -3.84 8.27 -20.55
N PHE A 8 -2.58 8.64 -20.83
CA PHE A 8 -2.18 10.03 -21.10
C PHE A 8 -2.93 10.64 -22.29
N TYR A 9 -3.08 9.87 -23.37
CA TYR A 9 -3.84 10.35 -24.54
C TYR A 9 -5.30 10.62 -24.17
N LYS A 10 -5.91 9.75 -23.35
CA LYS A 10 -7.31 9.91 -22.91
C LYS A 10 -7.49 11.17 -22.06
N PHE A 11 -6.53 11.53 -21.20
CA PHE A 11 -6.60 12.79 -20.42
C PHE A 11 -6.40 14.02 -21.29
N ILE A 12 -5.40 14.02 -22.17
CA ILE A 12 -5.09 15.17 -23.05
C ILE A 12 -6.28 15.50 -23.96
N TRP A 13 -7.00 14.49 -24.43
CA TRP A 13 -8.11 14.63 -25.37
C TRP A 13 -9.49 14.42 -24.73
N HIS A 14 -9.55 14.42 -23.40
CA HIS A 14 -10.83 14.38 -22.70
C HIS A 14 -11.63 15.65 -22.99
N LYS A 15 -12.92 15.47 -23.24
CA LYS A 15 -13.86 16.58 -23.45
C LYS A 15 -14.86 16.63 -22.32
N ASP A 16 -15.08 17.82 -21.81
CA ASP A 16 -16.18 18.11 -20.90
C ASP A 16 -17.55 17.95 -21.59
N PRO A 17 -18.64 17.88 -20.82
CA PRO A 17 -19.99 17.74 -21.38
C PRO A 17 -20.38 18.80 -22.41
N ASP A 18 -19.78 19.99 -22.38
CA ASP A 18 -19.97 21.06 -23.36
C ASP A 18 -19.14 20.89 -24.65
N GLY A 19 -18.31 19.83 -24.72
CA GLY A 19 -17.45 19.51 -25.85
C GLY A 19 -16.09 20.20 -25.86
N SER A 20 -15.79 21.07 -24.89
CA SER A 20 -14.49 21.70 -24.75
C SER A 20 -13.43 20.71 -24.25
N LEU A 21 -12.16 20.96 -24.59
CA LEU A 21 -11.03 20.22 -24.00
C LEU A 21 -10.79 20.73 -22.58
N LEU A 22 -10.34 19.84 -21.70
CA LEU A 22 -9.84 20.23 -20.38
C LEU A 22 -8.70 21.25 -20.50
N ASP A 23 -8.66 22.19 -19.57
CA ASP A 23 -7.54 23.08 -19.42
C ASP A 23 -6.25 22.29 -19.18
N LYS A 24 -5.13 22.75 -19.72
CA LYS A 24 -3.83 22.07 -19.63
C LYS A 24 -3.35 21.90 -18.19
N GLU A 25 -3.67 22.84 -17.31
CA GLU A 25 -3.33 22.74 -15.88
C GLU A 25 -4.15 21.63 -15.21
N VAL A 26 -5.43 21.53 -15.54
CA VAL A 26 -6.30 20.44 -15.07
C VAL A 26 -5.79 19.09 -15.57
N VAL A 27 -5.46 18.97 -16.85
CA VAL A 27 -4.85 17.74 -17.41
C VAL A 27 -3.58 17.37 -16.66
N ALA A 28 -2.70 18.33 -16.37
CA ALA A 28 -1.47 18.08 -15.64
C ALA A 28 -1.74 17.55 -14.21
N VAL A 29 -2.73 18.12 -13.52
CA VAL A 29 -3.15 17.66 -12.19
C VAL A 29 -3.70 16.23 -12.24
N GLU A 30 -4.55 15.92 -13.23
CA GLU A 30 -5.11 14.57 -13.38
C GLU A 30 -4.03 13.51 -13.70
N VAL A 31 -3.03 13.89 -14.50
CA VAL A 31 -1.86 13.03 -14.75
C VAL A 31 -1.07 12.79 -13.45
N LEU A 32 -0.87 13.83 -12.64
CA LEU A 32 -0.23 13.67 -11.33
C LEU A 32 -1.06 12.79 -10.38
N ASN A 33 -2.39 12.88 -10.42
CA ASN A 33 -3.29 12.06 -9.64
C ASN A 33 -3.20 10.57 -10.01
N LEU A 34 -2.80 10.24 -11.23
CA LEU A 34 -2.45 8.86 -11.62
C LEU A 34 -1.05 8.44 -11.18
N LEU A 35 -0.06 9.34 -11.32
CA LEU A 35 1.33 8.99 -11.04
C LEU A 35 1.60 8.81 -9.54
N ARG A 36 1.00 9.63 -8.68
CA ARG A 36 1.21 9.58 -7.24
C ARG A 36 0.88 8.21 -6.63
N PRO A 37 -0.29 7.58 -6.88
CA PRO A 37 -0.59 6.24 -6.39
C PRO A 37 0.37 5.16 -6.92
N ILE A 38 0.84 5.28 -8.17
CA ILE A 38 1.81 4.35 -8.74
C ILE A 38 3.13 4.42 -7.96
N VAL A 39 3.64 5.62 -7.72
CA VAL A 39 4.87 5.82 -6.94
C VAL A 39 4.69 5.36 -5.49
N ALA A 40 3.53 5.60 -4.90
CA ALA A 40 3.23 5.17 -3.53
C ALA A 40 3.32 3.65 -3.34
N ASN A 41 3.02 2.85 -4.37
CA ASN A 41 3.16 1.39 -4.28
C ASN A 41 4.61 0.94 -4.03
N ALA A 42 5.62 1.76 -4.35
CA ALA A 42 7.03 1.44 -4.06
C ALA A 42 7.28 1.24 -2.55
N VAL A 43 6.55 1.93 -1.69
CA VAL A 43 6.61 1.78 -0.24
C VAL A 43 6.12 0.40 0.18
N TRP A 44 4.98 -0.03 -0.34
CA TRP A 44 4.44 -1.35 -0.10
C TRP A 44 5.34 -2.47 -0.62
N ILE A 45 5.95 -2.28 -1.79
CA ILE A 45 6.92 -3.21 -2.37
C ILE A 45 8.13 -3.38 -1.44
N ALA A 46 8.63 -2.28 -0.85
CA ALA A 46 9.69 -2.35 0.13
C ALA A 46 9.29 -3.14 1.38
N PHE A 47 8.07 -2.96 1.87
CA PHE A 47 7.56 -3.72 3.02
C PHE A 47 7.27 -5.20 2.68
N ILE A 48 6.87 -5.53 1.46
CA ILE A 48 6.81 -6.93 1.00
C ILE A 48 8.20 -7.58 1.06
N ALA A 49 9.23 -6.89 0.55
CA ALA A 49 10.59 -7.43 0.59
C ALA A 49 11.09 -7.59 2.03
N LEU A 50 10.76 -6.67 2.93
CA LEU A 50 11.05 -6.79 4.36
C LEU A 50 10.29 -7.96 4.99
N ALA A 51 8.99 -8.10 4.74
CA ALA A 51 8.19 -9.21 5.25
C ALA A 51 8.71 -10.57 4.80
N LEU A 52 9.11 -10.70 3.54
CA LEU A 52 9.73 -11.91 3.02
C LEU A 52 11.09 -12.22 3.67
N HIS A 53 11.83 -11.19 4.07
CA HIS A 53 13.08 -11.35 4.79
C HIS A 53 12.87 -11.80 6.24
N ASP A 54 11.99 -11.11 6.97
CA ASP A 54 11.79 -11.32 8.41
C ASP A 54 10.93 -12.55 8.71
N SER A 55 9.99 -12.85 7.81
CA SER A 55 8.99 -13.91 7.98
C SER A 55 8.79 -14.69 6.67
N PRO A 56 9.84 -15.35 6.15
CA PRO A 56 9.76 -16.03 4.86
C PRO A 56 8.73 -17.18 4.93
N PRO A 57 7.85 -17.30 3.92
CA PRO A 57 6.98 -18.46 3.79
C PRO A 57 7.82 -19.75 3.67
N GLY A 58 7.46 -20.78 4.43
CA GLY A 58 8.20 -22.06 4.43
C GLY A 58 8.04 -22.90 3.15
N SER A 59 7.11 -22.51 2.26
CA SER A 59 6.81 -23.22 1.00
C SER A 59 6.14 -22.26 0.00
N ALA A 60 5.90 -22.76 -1.22
CA ALA A 60 5.08 -22.04 -2.20
C ALA A 60 3.69 -21.72 -1.64
N LEU A 61 3.23 -20.51 -1.85
CA LEU A 61 1.95 -20.01 -1.37
C LEU A 61 0.83 -20.38 -2.38
N THR A 62 -0.31 -20.81 -1.86
CA THR A 62 -1.55 -20.82 -2.64
C THR A 62 -2.00 -19.39 -2.92
N ASN A 63 -2.90 -19.17 -3.89
CA ASN A 63 -3.43 -17.83 -4.19
C ASN A 63 -4.07 -17.16 -2.97
N GLU A 64 -4.72 -17.93 -2.12
CA GLU A 64 -5.34 -17.43 -0.89
C GLU A 64 -4.30 -17.04 0.16
N GLN A 65 -3.28 -17.86 0.36
CA GLN A 65 -2.16 -17.56 1.25
C GLN A 65 -1.35 -16.36 0.75
N LEU A 66 -1.14 -16.25 -0.55
CA LEU A 66 -0.48 -15.11 -1.20
C LEU A 66 -1.24 -13.80 -0.92
N LYS A 67 -2.56 -13.82 -1.12
CA LYS A 67 -3.42 -12.68 -0.79
C LYS A 67 -3.37 -12.35 0.70
N SER A 68 -3.42 -13.36 1.56
CA SER A 68 -3.33 -13.22 3.01
C SER A 68 -2.00 -12.58 3.43
N PHE A 69 -0.88 -13.04 2.89
CA PHE A 69 0.44 -12.49 3.15
C PHE A 69 0.53 -11.00 2.78
N CYS A 70 -0.02 -10.62 1.63
CA CYS A 70 -0.08 -9.22 1.20
C CYS A 70 -0.96 -8.37 2.13
N GLN A 71 -2.09 -8.90 2.59
CA GLN A 71 -2.96 -8.20 3.54
C GLN A 71 -2.29 -8.05 4.91
N GLU A 72 -1.59 -9.10 5.39
CA GLU A 72 -0.85 -9.02 6.65
C GLU A 72 0.31 -8.02 6.55
N THR A 73 1.02 -7.96 5.41
CA THR A 73 2.03 -6.93 5.18
C THR A 73 1.43 -5.53 5.33
N ARG A 74 0.25 -5.30 4.77
CA ARG A 74 -0.44 -4.01 4.84
C ARG A 74 -0.96 -3.69 6.25
N ARG A 75 -1.33 -4.70 7.04
CA ARG A 75 -1.71 -4.53 8.43
C ARG A 75 -0.51 -4.19 9.31
N PHE A 76 0.56 -4.95 9.15
CA PHE A 76 1.69 -4.98 10.07
C PHE A 76 2.66 -3.81 9.87
N TYR A 77 2.90 -3.38 8.62
CA TYR A 77 3.85 -2.33 8.34
C TYR A 77 3.20 -0.96 8.18
N PRO A 78 3.84 0.10 8.73
CA PRO A 78 3.26 1.44 8.82
C PRO A 78 3.48 2.27 7.55
N PHE A 79 2.76 2.00 6.46
CA PHE A 79 2.84 2.86 5.26
C PHE A 79 2.53 4.33 5.61
N PHE A 80 1.35 4.57 6.21
CA PHE A 80 1.00 5.79 6.91
C PHE A 80 0.72 5.42 8.36
N PRO A 81 1.62 5.73 9.31
CA PRO A 81 1.38 5.43 10.71
C PRO A 81 0.14 6.12 11.25
N PHE A 82 -0.13 7.34 10.79
CA PHE A 82 -1.27 8.15 11.19
C PHE A 82 -1.70 9.09 10.05
N THR A 83 -2.89 9.65 10.17
CA THR A 83 -3.34 10.79 9.38
C THR A 83 -3.75 11.94 10.28
N VAL A 84 -3.70 13.18 9.76
CA VAL A 84 -3.93 14.40 10.51
C VAL A 84 -5.21 15.05 10.05
N ALA A 85 -6.02 15.51 11.01
CA ALA A 85 -7.19 16.34 10.75
C ALA A 85 -7.15 17.58 11.63
N LYS A 86 -7.77 18.66 11.18
CA LYS A 86 -7.98 19.87 11.94
C LYS A 86 -9.46 19.99 12.33
N VAL A 87 -9.73 20.17 13.62
CA VAL A 87 -11.08 20.34 14.13
C VAL A 87 -11.71 21.59 13.51
N ARG A 88 -12.87 21.44 12.87
CA ARG A 88 -13.56 22.54 12.16
C ARG A 88 -14.42 23.41 13.07
N GLU A 89 -14.99 22.80 14.12
CA GLU A 89 -15.84 23.44 15.11
C GLU A 89 -15.74 22.67 16.43
N ASP A 90 -16.03 23.33 17.55
CA ASP A 90 -16.01 22.70 18.87
C ASP A 90 -17.01 21.54 18.91
N PHE A 91 -16.61 20.42 19.44
CA PHE A 91 -17.48 19.27 19.67
C PHE A 91 -17.00 18.40 20.83
N THR A 92 -17.91 17.61 21.37
CA THR A 92 -17.58 16.60 22.39
C THR A 92 -17.80 15.21 21.84
N TRP A 93 -16.83 14.34 22.01
CA TRP A 93 -16.92 12.93 21.62
C TRP A 93 -16.47 12.03 22.77
N GLN A 94 -17.30 11.11 23.20
CA GLN A 94 -17.05 10.19 24.32
C GLN A 94 -16.55 10.87 25.61
N GLY A 95 -17.04 12.08 25.90
CA GLY A 95 -16.66 12.85 27.07
C GLY A 95 -15.37 13.69 26.91
N TYR A 96 -14.72 13.64 25.77
CA TYR A 96 -13.58 14.49 25.42
C TYR A 96 -14.04 15.72 24.63
N GLU A 97 -13.57 16.89 25.02
CA GLU A 97 -13.81 18.15 24.32
C GLU A 97 -12.75 18.39 23.25
N PHE A 98 -13.20 18.70 22.04
CA PHE A 98 -12.35 19.02 20.89
C PHE A 98 -12.62 20.47 20.51
N GLU A 99 -11.65 21.33 20.77
CA GLU A 99 -11.75 22.74 20.40
C GLU A 99 -11.45 22.92 18.90
N LYS A 100 -12.11 23.91 18.31
CA LYS A 100 -11.82 24.35 16.93
C LYS A 100 -10.33 24.64 16.75
N ASP A 101 -9.82 24.31 15.57
CA ASP A 101 -8.43 24.46 15.16
C ASP A 101 -7.42 23.50 15.82
N THR A 102 -7.85 22.66 16.75
CA THR A 102 -7.01 21.60 17.32
C THR A 102 -6.59 20.61 16.22
N LEU A 103 -5.31 20.21 16.20
CA LEU A 103 -4.84 19.12 15.37
C LEU A 103 -5.13 17.78 16.07
N THR A 104 -5.79 16.89 15.36
CA THR A 104 -6.07 15.53 15.79
C THR A 104 -5.34 14.53 14.91
N LEU A 105 -4.88 13.45 15.52
CA LEU A 105 -4.25 12.33 14.81
C LEU A 105 -5.19 11.13 14.85
N LEU A 106 -5.47 10.54 13.69
CA LEU A 106 -6.04 9.21 13.60
C LEU A 106 -4.87 8.22 13.51
N ASP A 107 -4.71 7.41 14.54
CA ASP A 107 -3.67 6.39 14.62
C ASP A 107 -4.07 5.18 13.77
N LEU A 108 -3.51 5.10 12.55
CA LEU A 108 -3.75 4.00 11.62
C LEU A 108 -2.96 2.76 12.04
N TYR A 109 -1.71 2.95 12.47
CA TYR A 109 -0.86 1.85 12.92
C TYR A 109 -1.43 1.19 14.17
N GLY A 110 -1.75 1.97 15.21
CA GLY A 110 -2.35 1.46 16.43
C GLY A 110 -3.70 0.78 16.20
N THR A 111 -4.53 1.30 15.27
CA THR A 111 -5.79 0.63 14.90
C THR A 111 -5.54 -0.73 14.26
N ASN A 112 -4.57 -0.82 13.34
CA ASN A 112 -4.18 -2.09 12.71
C ASN A 112 -3.48 -3.07 13.68
N HIS A 113 -3.08 -2.60 14.88
CA HIS A 113 -2.43 -3.39 15.93
C HIS A 113 -3.25 -3.44 17.23
N HIS A 114 -4.53 -3.04 17.20
CA HIS A 114 -5.34 -2.97 18.42
C HIS A 114 -5.60 -4.38 18.99
N PRO A 115 -5.22 -4.67 20.26
CA PRO A 115 -5.25 -6.02 20.80
C PRO A 115 -6.66 -6.60 20.99
N GLU A 116 -7.69 -5.76 21.08
CA GLU A 116 -9.08 -6.22 21.13
C GLU A 116 -9.60 -6.66 19.74
N GLU A 117 -8.96 -6.19 18.67
CA GLU A 117 -9.35 -6.48 17.28
C GLU A 117 -8.47 -7.54 16.62
N TRP A 118 -7.23 -7.67 17.06
CA TRP A 118 -6.24 -8.54 16.46
C TRP A 118 -5.57 -9.44 17.50
N GLU A 119 -5.67 -10.74 17.30
CA GLU A 119 -4.90 -11.71 18.09
C GLU A 119 -3.41 -11.58 17.72
N ASP A 120 -2.53 -11.57 18.73
CA ASP A 120 -1.08 -11.38 18.57
C ASP A 120 -0.76 -10.20 17.60
N PRO A 121 -1.20 -8.96 17.92
CA PRO A 121 -1.16 -7.85 16.97
C PRO A 121 0.25 -7.48 16.51
N ASP A 122 1.26 -7.67 17.36
CA ASP A 122 2.66 -7.35 17.10
C ASP A 122 3.45 -8.53 16.47
N THR A 123 2.75 -9.62 16.13
CA THR A 123 3.31 -10.76 15.41
C THR A 123 2.84 -10.76 13.97
N PHE A 124 3.79 -10.86 13.03
CA PHE A 124 3.46 -11.05 11.61
C PHE A 124 3.00 -12.49 11.36
N ILE A 125 1.76 -12.67 10.94
CA ILE A 125 1.17 -13.98 10.63
C ILE A 125 0.69 -13.98 9.19
N GLY A 126 1.50 -14.46 8.26
CA GLY A 126 1.22 -14.42 6.80
C GLY A 126 -0.10 -15.07 6.38
N THR A 127 -0.67 -15.95 7.23
CA THR A 127 -1.95 -16.62 6.98
C THR A 127 -3.14 -15.99 7.71
N ARG A 128 -2.95 -14.87 8.40
CA ARG A 128 -3.99 -14.22 9.24
C ARG A 128 -5.29 -13.92 8.49
N PHE A 129 -5.21 -13.65 7.21
CA PHE A 129 -6.35 -13.29 6.37
C PHE A 129 -6.93 -14.45 5.56
N VAL A 130 -6.46 -15.68 5.76
CA VAL A 130 -7.11 -16.88 5.22
C VAL A 130 -8.44 -17.03 5.96
N ASP A 131 -9.55 -17.16 5.22
CA ASP A 131 -10.91 -17.27 5.77
C ASP A 131 -11.33 -16.12 6.71
N SER A 132 -10.62 -15.00 6.73
CA SER A 132 -10.93 -13.90 7.62
C SER A 132 -12.13 -13.07 7.14
N LYS A 133 -12.95 -12.60 8.09
CA LYS A 133 -14.04 -11.67 7.82
C LYS A 133 -13.49 -10.27 7.51
N GLN A 134 -14.21 -9.52 6.70
CA GLN A 134 -13.90 -8.10 6.48
C GLN A 134 -13.99 -7.31 7.80
N ARG A 135 -13.04 -6.40 7.99
CA ARG A 135 -12.92 -5.52 9.16
C ARG A 135 -12.82 -4.06 8.71
N PRO A 136 -13.93 -3.44 8.31
CA PRO A 136 -13.92 -2.16 7.60
C PRO A 136 -13.38 -0.97 8.42
N PHE A 137 -13.34 -1.11 9.76
CA PHE A 137 -12.87 -0.05 10.67
C PHE A 137 -11.69 -0.46 11.53
N SER A 138 -11.31 -1.74 11.56
CA SER A 138 -10.16 -2.25 12.31
C SER A 138 -8.99 -2.59 11.39
N PHE A 139 -9.26 -2.81 10.09
CA PHE A 139 -8.26 -2.99 9.04
C PHE A 139 -8.29 -1.79 8.08
N ILE A 140 -7.46 -0.79 8.39
CA ILE A 140 -7.46 0.51 7.73
C ILE A 140 -6.10 0.96 7.17
N PRO A 141 -5.32 0.06 6.53
CA PRO A 141 -3.98 0.40 6.04
C PRO A 141 -3.98 1.46 4.92
N GLN A 142 -5.09 1.61 4.22
CA GLN A 142 -5.31 2.57 3.15
C GLN A 142 -6.66 3.28 3.30
N GLY A 143 -7.02 3.62 4.53
CA GLY A 143 -8.32 4.16 4.87
C GLY A 143 -9.32 3.07 5.25
N GLY A 144 -10.50 3.47 5.69
CA GLY A 144 -11.50 2.58 6.25
C GLY A 144 -12.93 2.87 5.79
N GLY A 145 -13.83 2.01 6.23
CA GLY A 145 -15.25 2.09 5.89
C GLY A 145 -15.58 1.38 4.57
N ASP A 146 -16.69 1.79 3.99
CA ASP A 146 -17.20 1.30 2.71
C ASP A 146 -16.34 1.82 1.54
N VAL A 147 -16.24 1.02 0.48
CA VAL A 147 -15.40 1.35 -0.69
C VAL A 147 -15.96 2.53 -1.48
N ASP A 148 -17.28 2.64 -1.58
CA ASP A 148 -17.95 3.64 -2.43
C ASP A 148 -18.28 4.92 -1.68
N THR A 149 -18.58 4.81 -0.38
CA THR A 149 -19.10 5.92 0.43
C THR A 149 -18.19 6.31 1.61
N GLY A 150 -17.18 5.51 1.92
CA GLY A 150 -16.22 5.75 3.01
C GLY A 150 -14.93 6.43 2.55
N HIS A 151 -13.97 6.52 3.46
CA HIS A 151 -12.64 7.07 3.20
C HIS A 151 -11.60 5.97 2.89
N ARG A 152 -12.00 4.97 2.13
CA ARG A 152 -11.15 3.87 1.68
C ARG A 152 -10.52 4.21 0.34
N CYS A 153 -9.24 3.86 0.17
CA CYS A 153 -8.52 4.12 -1.06
C CYS A 153 -9.15 3.39 -2.25
N ALA A 154 -9.56 4.12 -3.28
CA ALA A 154 -10.13 3.54 -4.50
C ALA A 154 -9.15 2.63 -5.26
N GLY A 155 -7.83 2.80 -5.06
CA GLY A 155 -6.77 1.98 -5.65
C GLY A 155 -6.37 0.75 -4.84
N GLU A 156 -7.07 0.42 -3.76
CA GLU A 156 -6.68 -0.68 -2.87
C GLU A 156 -6.57 -2.03 -3.58
N TRP A 157 -7.50 -2.35 -4.47
CA TRP A 157 -7.49 -3.59 -5.25
C TRP A 157 -6.29 -3.67 -6.20
N MET A 158 -5.94 -2.55 -6.82
CA MET A 158 -4.75 -2.46 -7.67
C MET A 158 -3.48 -2.64 -6.84
N THR A 159 -3.40 -2.01 -5.66
CA THR A 159 -2.29 -2.20 -4.74
C THR A 159 -2.14 -3.68 -4.37
N LEU A 160 -3.23 -4.34 -3.98
CA LEU A 160 -3.19 -5.75 -3.60
C LEU A 160 -2.69 -6.65 -4.75
N LEU A 161 -3.13 -6.39 -5.98
CA LEU A 161 -2.65 -7.11 -7.17
C LEU A 161 -1.14 -6.90 -7.38
N ILE A 162 -0.67 -5.64 -7.31
CA ILE A 162 0.76 -5.33 -7.44
C ILE A 162 1.59 -6.05 -6.36
N LEU A 163 1.09 -6.12 -5.13
CA LEU A 163 1.80 -6.81 -4.04
C LEU A 163 1.85 -8.32 -4.26
N GLN A 164 0.78 -8.93 -4.75
CA GLN A 164 0.77 -10.35 -5.09
C GLN A 164 1.79 -10.68 -6.18
N GLU A 165 1.82 -9.88 -7.25
CA GLU A 165 2.82 -10.00 -8.31
C GLU A 165 4.25 -9.77 -7.78
N THR A 166 4.42 -8.84 -6.83
CA THR A 166 5.72 -8.58 -6.20
C THR A 166 6.20 -9.78 -5.38
N VAL A 167 5.32 -10.39 -4.58
CA VAL A 167 5.67 -11.60 -3.81
C VAL A 167 6.06 -12.73 -4.76
N ASP A 168 5.24 -13.00 -5.79
CA ASP A 168 5.57 -14.02 -6.78
C ASP A 168 6.91 -13.74 -7.48
N PHE A 169 7.14 -12.50 -7.88
CA PHE A 169 8.39 -12.09 -8.52
C PHE A 169 9.61 -12.33 -7.62
N LEU A 170 9.55 -11.85 -6.36
CA LEU A 170 10.67 -11.95 -5.43
C LEU A 170 10.92 -13.39 -4.98
N MET A 171 9.89 -14.22 -4.84
CA MET A 171 10.03 -15.61 -4.40
C MET A 171 10.39 -16.56 -5.53
N ASN A 172 9.84 -16.37 -6.72
CA ASN A 172 9.85 -17.39 -7.76
C ASN A 172 10.64 -17.00 -9.02
N LYS A 173 10.73 -15.69 -9.33
CA LYS A 173 11.33 -15.24 -10.61
C LYS A 173 12.78 -14.80 -10.49
N ILE A 174 13.21 -14.37 -9.30
CA ILE A 174 14.58 -13.93 -9.04
C ILE A 174 15.18 -14.59 -7.80
N SER A 175 16.49 -14.63 -7.78
CA SER A 175 17.29 -14.86 -6.56
C SER A 175 18.09 -13.61 -6.26
N TYR A 176 18.24 -13.27 -4.99
CA TYR A 176 18.99 -12.09 -4.55
C TYR A 176 19.52 -12.29 -3.13
N GLN A 177 20.43 -11.41 -2.73
CA GLN A 177 20.93 -11.34 -1.36
C GLN A 177 20.60 -9.97 -0.77
N LEU A 178 20.19 -9.94 0.50
CA LEU A 178 20.12 -8.71 1.27
C LEU A 178 21.44 -8.54 2.03
N PRO A 179 22.27 -7.54 1.68
CA PRO A 179 23.46 -7.22 2.46
C PRO A 179 23.06 -6.69 3.83
N GLU A 180 24.00 -6.68 4.78
CA GLU A 180 23.81 -5.99 6.04
C GLU A 180 23.41 -4.54 5.81
N GLN A 181 22.30 -4.12 6.41
CA GLN A 181 21.68 -2.82 6.19
C GLN A 181 20.68 -2.48 7.31
N ASP A 182 20.39 -1.20 7.49
CA ASP A 182 19.41 -0.75 8.48
C ASP A 182 17.97 -0.90 7.93
N LEU A 183 17.28 -1.94 8.36
CA LEU A 183 15.90 -2.26 7.99
C LEU A 183 14.87 -1.66 8.96
N SER A 184 15.30 -0.93 10.00
CA SER A 184 14.39 -0.26 10.92
C SER A 184 13.57 0.82 10.21
N TYR A 185 12.37 1.09 10.71
CA TYR A 185 11.48 2.12 10.20
C TYR A 185 10.92 2.96 11.35
N SER A 186 10.41 4.14 11.03
CA SER A 186 9.90 5.10 12.02
C SER A 186 8.38 5.24 11.93
N LEU A 187 7.71 5.37 13.07
CA LEU A 187 6.29 5.70 13.14
C LEU A 187 6.01 7.21 13.08
N THR A 188 7.06 8.04 12.99
CA THR A 188 6.93 9.50 12.89
C THR A 188 7.18 10.04 11.49
N GLU A 189 7.49 9.15 10.52
CA GLU A 189 7.72 9.52 9.12
C GLU A 189 6.51 9.14 8.24
N ILE A 190 6.17 9.99 7.27
CA ILE A 190 5.09 9.76 6.29
C ILE A 190 5.61 10.00 4.87
N PRO A 191 5.62 8.97 4.01
CA PRO A 191 5.40 7.57 4.33
C PRO A 191 6.56 7.01 5.15
N SER A 192 6.25 6.04 6.01
CA SER A 192 7.29 5.27 6.69
C SER A 192 7.95 4.30 5.71
N LEU A 193 9.25 4.12 5.84
CA LEU A 193 10.05 3.22 5.00
C LEU A 193 11.22 2.64 5.79
N PRO A 194 11.72 1.45 5.45
CA PRO A 194 13.00 0.98 5.96
C PRO A 194 14.10 2.00 5.63
N LYS A 195 14.96 2.34 6.58
CA LYS A 195 15.98 3.39 6.43
C LYS A 195 16.92 3.15 5.26
N SER A 196 17.31 1.90 5.02
CA SER A 196 18.15 1.50 3.88
C SER A 196 17.42 1.43 2.54
N ARG A 197 16.09 1.56 2.50
CA ARG A 197 15.24 1.43 1.29
C ARG A 197 15.29 0.04 0.63
N ILE A 198 15.69 -1.01 1.34
CA ILE A 198 15.87 -2.38 0.84
C ILE A 198 16.85 -2.43 -0.34
N ARG A 199 18.12 -2.57 -0.01
CA ARG A 199 19.18 -2.79 -0.99
C ARG A 199 19.32 -4.28 -1.26
N MET A 200 19.38 -4.66 -2.52
CA MET A 200 19.60 -6.03 -3.00
C MET A 200 20.89 -6.11 -3.79
N ARG A 201 21.59 -7.23 -3.70
CA ARG A 201 22.78 -7.56 -4.52
C ARG A 201 22.67 -8.95 -5.10
N ASP A 202 23.52 -9.24 -6.07
CA ASP A 202 23.58 -10.54 -6.75
C ASP A 202 22.23 -10.97 -7.33
N VAL A 203 21.46 -10.00 -7.82
CA VAL A 203 20.13 -10.23 -8.39
C VAL A 203 20.25 -10.99 -9.71
N ARG A 204 19.60 -12.14 -9.82
CA ARG A 204 19.60 -13.00 -11.01
C ARG A 204 18.19 -13.52 -11.27
N PHE A 205 17.82 -13.65 -12.53
CA PHE A 205 16.60 -14.38 -12.90
C PHE A 205 16.79 -15.89 -12.67
N ASN A 206 15.76 -16.53 -12.15
CA ASN A 206 15.71 -17.98 -12.04
C ASN A 206 15.49 -18.58 -13.45
N THR A 207 16.36 -19.46 -13.88
CA THR A 207 16.49 -19.94 -15.28
C THR A 207 15.35 -20.88 -15.75
N SER A 208 14.32 -21.12 -14.96
CA SER A 208 13.21 -22.03 -15.29
C SER A 208 12.17 -21.46 -16.27
N ASP A 209 12.14 -20.17 -16.54
CA ASP A 209 11.07 -19.52 -17.32
C ASP A 209 11.55 -18.87 -18.63
N GLY A 210 12.48 -19.42 -19.38
CA GLY A 210 12.75 -19.08 -20.79
C GLY A 210 12.64 -17.60 -21.25
N LEU A 211 12.56 -16.66 -20.33
CA LEU A 211 12.57 -15.23 -20.61
C LEU A 211 14.01 -14.76 -20.78
N ASN A 212 14.46 -14.78 -22.02
CA ASN A 212 15.70 -14.15 -22.43
C ASN A 212 15.51 -12.62 -22.29
N PRO A 213 16.24 -11.90 -21.39
CA PRO A 213 16.06 -10.47 -21.19
C PRO A 213 16.76 -9.61 -22.24
N ALA A 214 16.66 -9.97 -23.51
CA ALA A 214 17.27 -9.19 -24.59
C ALA A 214 16.59 -9.47 -25.96
N THR A 215 15.50 -8.80 -26.23
CA THR A 215 15.18 -8.25 -27.57
C THR A 215 14.25 -7.05 -27.44
#